data_11910f2db8f76377a29efe95b61ce3c2
#
_entry.id   11910f2db8f76377a29efe95b61ce3c2
#
_cell.length_a   1.000
_cell.length_b   1.000
_cell.length_c   1.000
_cell.angle_alpha   90.00
_cell.angle_beta   90.00
_cell.angle_gamma   90.00
#
_symmetry.space_group_name_H-M   'P 1'
#
loop_
_entity.id
_entity.type
_entity.pdbx_description
1 polymer ?
#
loop_
_entity_poly.entity_id
_entity_poly.type
_entity_poly.pdbx_seq_one_letter_code
_entity_poly.pdbx_strand_id
1 'polypeptide(L)'
;DKKQYNLAIPQFKEAIKRDNESNEARYGLGKALHAMGNYSEAAEALGELVKIDKKYDYGNAIFGQAECYRLGGLEDKALKTYEEVIKSFHFFKAVYHYANLLDQKGEKDEAISQMKSLVGSSKDLPDYKLEKERFWIDEAYKFLKKNGVEMA
;
A
#
# COMPACT_ATOMS: atom_id res chain seq x y z
N ASP A 1 -7.99 3.96 -19.72
CA ASP A 1 -8.07 5.41 -19.63
C ASP A 1 -9.23 5.84 -18.72
N LYS A 2 -9.32 7.12 -18.40
CA LYS A 2 -10.31 7.65 -17.48
C LYS A 2 -11.75 7.44 -17.93
N LYS A 3 -12.01 7.45 -19.23
CA LYS A 3 -13.34 7.21 -19.77
C LYS A 3 -13.81 5.79 -19.44
N GLN A 4 -12.93 4.80 -19.58
CA GLN A 4 -13.26 3.41 -19.27
C GLN A 4 -13.56 3.25 -17.78
N TYR A 5 -12.79 3.88 -16.90
CA TYR A 5 -13.05 3.83 -15.48
C TYR A 5 -14.36 4.52 -15.10
N ASN A 6 -14.66 5.66 -15.70
CA ASN A 6 -15.94 6.34 -15.48
C ASN A 6 -17.13 5.47 -15.85
N LEU A 7 -17.03 4.69 -16.93
CA LEU A 7 -18.08 3.78 -17.35
C LEU A 7 -18.15 2.54 -16.44
N ALA A 8 -16.99 2.06 -15.97
CA ALA A 8 -16.90 0.85 -15.16
C ALA A 8 -17.42 1.06 -13.73
N ILE A 9 -17.22 2.23 -13.13
CA ILE A 9 -17.60 2.51 -11.74
C ILE A 9 -19.10 2.23 -11.48
N PRO A 10 -20.05 2.78 -12.26
CA PRO A 10 -21.46 2.45 -12.04
C PRO A 10 -21.77 0.97 -12.22
N GLN A 11 -21.09 0.30 -13.14
CA GLN A 11 -21.28 -1.13 -13.39
C GLN A 11 -20.84 -1.96 -12.19
N PHE A 12 -19.70 -1.62 -11.58
CA PHE A 12 -19.25 -2.30 -10.38
C PHE A 12 -20.19 -2.06 -9.21
N LYS A 13 -20.68 -0.83 -9.04
CA LYS A 13 -21.63 -0.49 -7.97
C LYS A 13 -22.93 -1.31 -8.13
N GLU A 14 -23.41 -1.44 -9.35
CA GLU A 14 -24.61 -2.25 -9.64
C GLU A 14 -24.35 -3.74 -9.39
N ALA A 15 -23.18 -4.24 -9.75
CA ALA A 15 -22.81 -5.63 -9.51
C ALA A 15 -22.80 -5.94 -8.00
N ILE A 16 -22.27 -5.03 -7.18
CA ILE A 16 -22.25 -5.17 -5.72
C ILE A 16 -23.66 -5.17 -5.16
N LYS A 17 -24.55 -4.34 -5.71
CA LYS A 17 -25.96 -4.30 -5.31
C LYS A 17 -26.67 -5.63 -5.57
N ARG A 18 -26.39 -6.25 -6.71
CA ARG A 18 -27.01 -7.51 -7.11
C ARG A 18 -26.44 -8.69 -6.35
N ASP A 19 -25.14 -8.66 -6.09
CA ASP A 19 -24.44 -9.70 -5.38
C ASP A 19 -23.50 -9.05 -4.36
N ASN A 20 -24.00 -8.93 -3.14
CA ASN A 20 -23.29 -8.29 -2.04
C ASN A 20 -22.03 -9.04 -1.62
N GLU A 21 -21.85 -10.27 -2.10
CA GLU A 21 -20.67 -11.09 -1.81
C GLU A 21 -19.60 -11.03 -2.89
N SER A 22 -19.81 -10.24 -3.95
CA SER A 22 -18.87 -10.17 -5.06
C SER A 22 -17.60 -9.40 -4.68
N ASN A 23 -16.57 -10.12 -4.28
CA ASN A 23 -15.25 -9.54 -3.99
C ASN A 23 -14.59 -8.98 -5.24
N GLU A 24 -14.80 -9.64 -6.37
CA GLU A 24 -14.29 -9.19 -7.67
C GLU A 24 -14.83 -7.81 -8.03
N ALA A 25 -16.13 -7.57 -7.85
CA ALA A 25 -16.74 -6.27 -8.11
C ALA A 25 -16.22 -5.19 -7.17
N ARG A 26 -16.03 -5.51 -5.88
CA ARG A 26 -15.46 -4.56 -4.92
C ARG A 26 -14.03 -4.19 -5.27
N TYR A 27 -13.24 -5.18 -5.67
CA TYR A 27 -11.85 -4.93 -6.07
C TYR A 27 -11.79 -4.08 -7.32
N GLY A 28 -12.62 -4.40 -8.32
CA GLY A 28 -12.74 -3.60 -9.54
C GLY A 28 -13.13 -2.16 -9.25
N LEU A 29 -14.11 -1.96 -8.36
CA LEU A 29 -14.54 -0.63 -7.95
C LEU A 29 -13.40 0.15 -7.29
N GLY A 30 -12.70 -0.47 -6.34
CA GLY A 30 -11.57 0.17 -5.66
C GLY A 30 -10.48 0.60 -6.63
N LYS A 31 -10.12 -0.28 -7.56
CA LYS A 31 -9.08 0.02 -8.55
C LYS A 31 -9.51 1.11 -9.52
N ALA A 32 -10.76 1.12 -9.96
CA ALA A 32 -11.29 2.15 -10.85
C ALA A 32 -11.32 3.52 -10.16
N LEU A 33 -11.78 3.57 -8.92
CA LEU A 33 -11.81 4.81 -8.13
C LEU A 33 -10.40 5.35 -7.89
N HIS A 34 -9.45 4.45 -7.59
CA HIS A 34 -8.04 4.83 -7.45
C HIS A 34 -7.51 5.46 -8.75
N ALA A 35 -7.77 4.82 -9.88
CA ALA A 35 -7.32 5.32 -11.18
C ALA A 35 -7.91 6.68 -11.52
N MET A 36 -9.11 6.98 -11.01
CA MET A 36 -9.77 8.27 -11.21
C MET A 36 -9.33 9.34 -10.21
N GLY A 37 -8.46 8.99 -9.25
CA GLY A 37 -8.02 9.90 -8.22
C GLY A 37 -9.01 10.08 -7.07
N ASN A 38 -10.06 9.27 -7.02
CA ASN A 38 -11.05 9.30 -5.93
C ASN A 38 -10.56 8.40 -4.79
N TYR A 39 -9.49 8.83 -4.16
CA TYR A 39 -8.73 7.99 -3.22
C TYR A 39 -9.52 7.62 -1.96
N SER A 40 -10.27 8.56 -1.40
CA SER A 40 -11.06 8.31 -0.20
C SER A 40 -12.13 7.24 -0.44
N GLU A 41 -12.88 7.37 -1.54
CA GLU A 41 -13.89 6.37 -1.92
C GLU A 41 -13.24 5.02 -2.26
N ALA A 42 -12.08 5.06 -2.94
CA ALA A 42 -11.34 3.84 -3.29
C ALA A 42 -10.93 3.10 -2.03
N ALA A 43 -10.43 3.82 -1.02
CA ALA A 43 -10.05 3.22 0.26
C ALA A 43 -11.25 2.57 0.97
N GLU A 44 -12.42 3.19 0.90
CA GLU A 44 -13.65 2.61 1.47
C GLU A 44 -14.06 1.33 0.76
N ALA A 45 -14.04 1.34 -0.58
CA ALA A 45 -14.40 0.16 -1.38
C ALA A 45 -13.44 -1.00 -1.09
N LEU A 46 -12.14 -0.74 -1.07
CA LEU A 46 -11.14 -1.75 -0.74
C LEU A 46 -11.26 -2.19 0.73
N GLY A 47 -11.63 -1.27 1.62
CA GLY A 47 -11.85 -1.58 3.02
C GLY A 47 -12.98 -2.58 3.25
N GLU A 48 -14.08 -2.45 2.51
CA GLU A 48 -15.17 -3.41 2.58
C GLU A 48 -14.73 -4.80 2.11
N LEU A 49 -13.93 -4.86 1.05
CA LEU A 49 -13.35 -6.10 0.57
C LEU A 49 -12.41 -6.73 1.61
N VAL A 50 -11.53 -5.94 2.20
CA VAL A 50 -10.56 -6.39 3.20
C VAL A 50 -11.24 -6.94 4.45
N LYS A 51 -12.38 -6.39 4.85
CA LYS A 51 -13.17 -6.92 5.97
C LYS A 51 -13.66 -8.34 5.68
N ILE A 52 -13.99 -8.62 4.42
CA ILE A 52 -14.46 -9.92 3.99
C ILE A 52 -13.29 -10.89 3.83
N ASP A 53 -12.22 -10.43 3.18
CA ASP A 53 -11.04 -11.24 2.90
C ASP A 53 -9.76 -10.39 3.00
N LYS A 54 -9.12 -10.44 4.15
CA LYS A 54 -7.90 -9.64 4.42
C LYS A 54 -6.74 -10.02 3.51
N LYS A 55 -6.71 -11.24 3.01
CA LYS A 55 -5.62 -11.74 2.15
C LYS A 55 -5.93 -11.65 0.66
N TYR A 56 -7.04 -10.98 0.31
CA TYR A 56 -7.47 -10.91 -1.08
C TYR A 56 -6.34 -10.44 -1.99
N ASP A 57 -6.17 -11.17 -3.09
CA ASP A 57 -5.12 -10.94 -4.09
C ASP A 57 -3.73 -10.86 -3.44
N TYR A 58 -3.44 -11.83 -2.56
CA TYR A 58 -2.13 -11.97 -1.90
C TYR A 58 -1.72 -10.70 -1.12
N GLY A 59 -2.69 -9.99 -0.58
CA GLY A 59 -2.45 -8.77 0.17
C GLY A 59 -2.47 -7.48 -0.66
N ASN A 60 -2.66 -7.58 -1.98
CA ASN A 60 -2.69 -6.39 -2.83
C ASN A 60 -3.90 -5.51 -2.56
N ALA A 61 -5.01 -6.07 -2.11
CA ALA A 61 -6.20 -5.28 -1.78
C ALA A 61 -5.95 -4.39 -0.55
N ILE A 62 -5.43 -4.94 0.54
CA ILE A 62 -5.14 -4.13 1.74
C ILE A 62 -3.99 -3.16 1.49
N PHE A 63 -2.99 -3.57 0.71
CA PHE A 63 -1.92 -2.67 0.28
C PHE A 63 -2.51 -1.50 -0.52
N GLY A 64 -3.40 -1.79 -1.47
CA GLY A 64 -4.10 -0.76 -2.24
C GLY A 64 -4.91 0.19 -1.36
N GLN A 65 -5.56 -0.33 -0.33
CA GLN A 65 -6.28 0.49 0.65
C GLN A 65 -5.33 1.47 1.36
N ALA A 66 -4.18 0.99 1.83
CA ALA A 66 -3.18 1.83 2.48
C ALA A 66 -2.67 2.92 1.52
N GLU A 67 -2.39 2.55 0.28
CA GLU A 67 -1.96 3.50 -0.76
C GLU A 67 -3.01 4.58 -1.01
N CYS A 68 -4.29 4.19 -1.07
CA CYS A 68 -5.38 5.15 -1.27
C CYS A 68 -5.50 6.13 -0.10
N TYR A 69 -5.35 5.65 1.14
CA TYR A 69 -5.33 6.54 2.29
C TYR A 69 -4.17 7.53 2.21
N ARG A 70 -2.97 7.03 1.86
CA ARG A 70 -1.78 7.88 1.73
C ARG A 70 -1.98 8.95 0.65
N LEU A 71 -2.40 8.53 -0.53
CA LEU A 71 -2.59 9.44 -1.67
C LEU A 71 -3.73 10.43 -1.43
N GLY A 72 -4.71 10.05 -0.64
CA GLY A 72 -5.84 10.90 -0.26
C GLY A 72 -5.55 11.84 0.92
N GLY A 73 -4.33 11.80 1.46
CA GLY A 73 -3.94 12.66 2.58
C GLY A 73 -4.48 12.21 3.93
N LEU A 74 -4.99 10.99 4.04
CA LEU A 74 -5.51 10.44 5.30
C LEU A 74 -4.38 9.66 6.01
N GLU A 75 -3.41 10.42 6.51
CA GLU A 75 -2.14 9.89 7.01
C GLU A 75 -2.28 8.92 8.18
N ASP A 76 -3.17 9.20 9.14
CA ASP A 76 -3.37 8.31 10.29
C ASP A 76 -3.95 6.97 9.88
N LYS A 77 -4.89 6.98 8.96
CA LYS A 77 -5.50 5.76 8.43
C LYS A 77 -4.49 4.99 7.58
N ALA A 78 -3.69 5.70 6.79
CA ALA A 78 -2.63 5.10 5.98
C ALA A 78 -1.61 4.40 6.89
N LEU A 79 -1.15 5.08 7.93
CA LEU A 79 -0.17 4.55 8.87
C LEU A 79 -0.67 3.24 9.48
N LYS A 80 -1.89 3.24 9.99
CA LYS A 80 -2.50 2.05 10.59
C LYS A 80 -2.64 0.89 9.61
N THR A 81 -3.07 1.20 8.37
CA THR A 81 -3.27 0.16 7.35
C THR A 81 -1.94 -0.40 6.86
N TYR A 82 -0.93 0.44 6.64
CA TYR A 82 0.42 -0.04 6.31
C TYR A 82 0.98 -0.94 7.41
N GLU A 83 0.76 -0.58 8.67
CA GLU A 83 1.19 -1.43 9.79
C GLU A 83 0.61 -2.84 9.68
N GLU A 84 -0.67 -2.94 9.36
CA GLU A 84 -1.31 -4.24 9.14
C GLU A 84 -0.72 -4.97 7.93
N VAL A 85 -0.44 -4.26 6.84
CA VAL A 85 0.16 -4.84 5.65
C VAL A 85 1.53 -5.46 5.96
N ILE A 86 2.41 -4.71 6.61
CA ILE A 86 3.78 -5.18 6.86
C ILE A 86 3.85 -6.33 7.87
N LYS A 87 2.84 -6.49 8.72
CA LYS A 87 2.76 -7.62 9.65
C LYS A 87 2.47 -8.94 8.93
N SER A 88 1.77 -8.90 7.81
CA SER A 88 1.26 -10.09 7.13
C SER A 88 1.88 -10.34 5.76
N PHE A 89 2.44 -9.33 5.13
CA PHE A 89 2.93 -9.41 3.75
C PHE A 89 4.28 -8.72 3.59
N HIS A 90 5.02 -9.10 2.55
CA HIS A 90 6.36 -8.57 2.27
C HIS A 90 6.33 -7.65 1.05
N PHE A 91 5.93 -6.40 1.27
CA PHE A 91 5.96 -5.35 0.24
C PHE A 91 7.01 -4.29 0.63
N PHE A 92 8.10 -4.21 -0.10
CA PHE A 92 9.14 -3.21 0.16
C PHE A 92 8.59 -1.79 0.09
N LYS A 93 7.74 -1.54 -0.90
CA LYS A 93 7.07 -0.24 -1.04
C LYS A 93 6.23 0.12 0.20
N ALA A 94 5.55 -0.87 0.79
CA ALA A 94 4.75 -0.64 1.99
C ALA A 94 5.62 -0.25 3.18
N VAL A 95 6.72 -0.96 3.40
CA VAL A 95 7.66 -0.64 4.48
C VAL A 95 8.21 0.77 4.31
N TYR A 96 8.60 1.12 3.08
CA TYR A 96 9.14 2.45 2.78
C TYR A 96 8.15 3.56 3.11
N HIS A 97 6.91 3.46 2.65
CA HIS A 97 5.90 4.48 2.91
C HIS A 97 5.49 4.53 4.38
N TYR A 98 5.41 3.37 5.04
CA TYR A 98 5.14 3.30 6.47
C TYR A 98 6.20 4.08 7.26
N ALA A 99 7.47 3.81 6.95
CA ALA A 99 8.58 4.47 7.63
C ALA A 99 8.57 5.99 7.39
N ASN A 100 8.29 6.43 6.17
CA ASN A 100 8.19 7.86 5.87
C ASN A 100 7.05 8.53 6.64
N LEU A 101 5.91 7.87 6.77
CA LEU A 101 4.78 8.40 7.55
C LEU A 101 5.15 8.50 9.04
N LEU A 102 5.86 7.52 9.56
CA LEU A 102 6.38 7.56 10.94
C LEU A 102 7.31 8.75 11.14
N ASP A 103 8.22 8.97 10.19
CA ASP A 103 9.16 10.08 10.25
C ASP A 103 8.43 11.43 10.25
N GLN A 104 7.42 11.59 9.40
CA GLN A 104 6.60 12.80 9.34
C GLN A 104 5.87 13.07 10.66
N LYS A 105 5.57 12.05 11.43
CA LYS A 105 4.90 12.17 12.73
C LYS A 105 5.88 12.36 13.90
N GLY A 106 7.17 12.42 13.62
CA GLY A 106 8.19 12.57 14.64
C GLY A 106 8.67 11.27 15.27
N GLU A 107 8.23 10.13 14.73
CA GLU A 107 8.64 8.80 15.20
C GLU A 107 9.89 8.34 14.43
N LYS A 108 10.96 9.13 14.55
CA LYS A 108 12.17 8.92 13.75
C LYS A 108 12.88 7.61 14.06
N ASP A 109 12.95 7.22 15.33
CA ASP A 109 13.66 5.99 15.72
C ASP A 109 12.99 4.77 15.12
N GLU A 110 11.66 4.72 15.14
CA GLU A 110 10.91 3.63 14.53
C GLU A 110 11.03 3.67 13.01
N ALA A 111 11.02 4.85 12.42
CA ALA A 111 11.23 5.00 10.97
C ALA A 111 12.57 4.43 10.53
N ILE A 112 13.63 4.75 11.27
CA ILE A 112 14.97 4.21 11.02
C ILE A 112 14.98 2.69 11.16
N SER A 113 14.33 2.16 12.19
CA SER A 113 14.23 0.72 12.41
C SER A 113 13.57 0.02 11.22
N GLN A 114 12.49 0.58 10.70
CA GLN A 114 11.79 0.02 9.54
C GLN A 114 12.65 0.06 8.28
N MET A 115 13.36 1.16 8.05
CA MET A 115 14.25 1.27 6.89
C MET A 115 15.43 0.29 6.97
N LYS A 116 15.97 0.09 8.16
CA LYS A 116 17.02 -0.93 8.39
C LYS A 116 16.49 -2.32 8.08
N SER A 117 15.27 -2.62 8.51
CA SER A 117 14.62 -3.90 8.25
C SER A 117 14.43 -4.12 6.74
N LEU A 118 14.01 -3.09 6.02
CA LEU A 118 13.85 -3.14 4.57
C LEU A 118 15.17 -3.51 3.89
N VAL A 119 16.23 -2.79 4.22
CA VAL A 119 17.57 -3.02 3.65
C VAL A 119 18.07 -4.42 4.05
N GLY A 120 17.88 -4.81 5.31
CA GLY A 120 18.28 -6.14 5.78
C GLY A 120 17.59 -7.26 5.00
N SER A 121 16.31 -7.11 4.73
CA SER A 121 15.54 -8.09 3.96
C SER A 121 16.01 -8.22 2.51
N SER A 122 16.65 -7.19 1.96
CA SER A 122 17.13 -7.21 0.57
C SER A 122 18.34 -8.12 0.37
N LYS A 123 19.10 -8.39 1.43
CA LYS A 123 20.37 -9.12 1.33
C LYS A 123 20.21 -10.57 0.88
N ASP A 124 19.07 -11.18 1.16
CA ASP A 124 18.81 -12.58 0.84
C ASP A 124 17.93 -12.75 -0.41
N LEU A 125 17.66 -11.67 -1.13
CA LEU A 125 16.82 -11.75 -2.32
C LEU A 125 17.59 -12.28 -3.53
N PRO A 126 16.96 -13.12 -4.37
CA PRO A 126 17.55 -13.48 -5.65
C PRO A 126 17.61 -12.27 -6.58
N ASP A 127 18.54 -12.30 -7.55
CA ASP A 127 18.82 -11.16 -8.41
C ASP A 127 17.61 -10.56 -9.11
N TYR A 128 16.67 -11.40 -9.57
CA TYR A 128 15.49 -10.89 -10.26
C TYR A 128 14.55 -10.08 -9.34
N LYS A 129 14.50 -10.44 -8.07
CA LYS A 129 13.73 -9.67 -7.08
C LYS A 129 14.45 -8.41 -6.65
N LEU A 130 15.77 -8.48 -6.49
CA LEU A 130 16.59 -7.29 -6.23
C LEU A 130 16.39 -6.23 -7.29
N GLU A 131 16.40 -6.62 -8.55
CA GLU A 131 16.20 -5.69 -9.67
C GLU A 131 14.82 -5.04 -9.59
N LYS A 132 13.80 -5.83 -9.31
CA LYS A 132 12.42 -5.34 -9.20
C LYS A 132 12.24 -4.36 -8.02
N GLU A 133 12.93 -4.61 -6.91
CA GLU A 133 12.76 -3.82 -5.70
C GLU A 133 13.85 -2.74 -5.51
N ARG A 134 14.77 -2.62 -6.46
CA ARG A 134 15.94 -1.74 -6.36
C ARG A 134 15.59 -0.31 -6.00
N PHE A 135 14.55 0.25 -6.59
CA PHE A 135 14.13 1.63 -6.29
C PHE A 135 13.88 1.83 -4.79
N TRP A 136 13.12 0.92 -4.16
CA TRP A 136 12.77 1.06 -2.76
C TRP A 136 13.96 0.80 -1.84
N ILE A 137 14.82 -0.13 -2.23
CA ILE A 137 16.06 -0.41 -1.50
C ILE A 137 16.97 0.81 -1.53
N ASP A 138 17.17 1.41 -2.70
CA ASP A 138 18.02 2.59 -2.86
C ASP A 138 17.46 3.78 -2.08
N GLU A 139 16.14 3.98 -2.10
CA GLU A 139 15.50 5.05 -1.34
C GLU A 139 15.63 4.84 0.16
N ALA A 140 15.58 3.60 0.62
CA ALA A 140 15.81 3.29 2.04
C ALA A 140 17.25 3.60 2.45
N TYR A 141 18.23 3.26 1.63
CA TYR A 141 19.63 3.63 1.87
C TYR A 141 19.82 5.15 1.95
N LYS A 142 19.19 5.88 1.04
CA LYS A 142 19.24 7.36 1.06
C LYS A 142 18.68 7.92 2.36
N PHE A 143 17.55 7.39 2.81
CA PHE A 143 16.94 7.79 4.07
C PHE A 143 17.89 7.56 5.25
N LEU A 144 18.47 6.36 5.31
CA LEU A 144 19.39 5.99 6.39
C LEU A 144 20.64 6.88 6.38
N LYS A 145 21.23 7.09 5.22
CA LYS A 145 22.41 7.96 5.08
C LYS A 145 22.11 9.39 5.52
N LYS A 146 20.97 9.93 5.08
CA LYS A 146 20.53 11.27 5.47
C LYS A 146 20.40 11.43 6.98
N ASN A 147 20.06 10.35 7.68
CA ASN A 147 19.86 10.34 9.12
C ASN A 147 21.09 9.83 9.89
N GLY A 148 22.25 9.79 9.23
CA GLY A 148 23.51 9.44 9.89
C GLY A 148 23.69 7.96 10.20
N VAL A 149 22.92 7.09 9.54
CA VAL A 149 22.98 5.65 9.75
C VAL A 149 23.74 4.99 8.61
N GLU A 150 24.83 4.31 8.94
CA GLU A 150 25.60 3.53 7.98
C GLU A 150 25.18 2.07 8.02
N MET A 151 25.00 1.48 6.84
CA MET A 151 24.69 0.07 6.68
C MET A 151 25.78 -0.62 5.90
N ALA A 152 26.30 -1.71 6.45
CA ALA A 152 27.35 -2.51 5.83
C ALA A 152 26.85 -3.22 4.57
#